data_a0fbafff89e19a77f4ad6c7c25dca464
#
_entry.id   a0fbafff89e19a77f4ad6c7c25dca464
#
_cell.length_a   1.000
_cell.length_b   1.000
_cell.length_c   1.000
_cell.angle_alpha   90.00
_cell.angle_beta   90.00
_cell.angle_gamma   90.00
#
_symmetry.space_group_name_H-M   'P 1'
#
loop_
_entity.id
_entity.type
_entity.pdbx_description
1 polymer ?
#
loop_
_entity_poly.entity_id
_entity_poly.type
_entity_poly.pdbx_seq_one_letter_code
_entity_poly.pdbx_strand_id
1 'polypeptide(L)'
;MTTAIIGTGNIGGQVARHLVAGGEPVVLAARDESHATALANELGPLASAAPVRQAIAEAEVVVLAVWLDTSKQLIVENGDLLHHKVIVDPSNPIQLDGKGGFSRTLPDEQSAASVIAGLLPADAPLVKAFGTLGAEALASSANRRPRRAVLFYATDDEAAAATVERLITTAGFDAVKAGGLSDATRIEVAGDLHQYGGMNGNVVDADEARVAVALAA
;
A
#
# COMPACT_ATOMS: atom_id res chain seq x y z
N MET A 1 -0.81 -11.20 14.56
CA MET A 1 -0.03 -10.72 13.41
C MET A 1 0.23 -9.24 13.64
N THR A 2 1.47 -8.79 13.55
CA THR A 2 1.84 -7.39 13.76
C THR A 2 2.12 -6.73 12.41
N THR A 3 1.47 -5.59 12.14
CA THR A 3 1.63 -4.82 10.91
C THR A 3 2.44 -3.55 11.19
N ALA A 4 3.62 -3.41 10.59
CA ALA A 4 4.38 -2.16 10.61
C ALA A 4 4.00 -1.29 9.42
N ILE A 5 3.79 0.01 9.65
CA ILE A 5 3.57 1.01 8.61
C ILE A 5 4.74 1.98 8.63
N ILE A 6 5.57 1.90 7.60
CA ILE A 6 6.75 2.75 7.44
C ILE A 6 6.37 3.94 6.56
N GLY A 7 6.30 5.11 7.17
CA GLY A 7 5.79 6.34 6.57
C GLY A 7 4.38 6.68 7.06
N THR A 8 4.26 7.83 7.74
CA THR A 8 2.99 8.32 8.33
C THR A 8 2.45 9.52 7.56
N GLY A 9 2.77 9.61 6.28
CA GLY A 9 2.26 10.64 5.37
C GLY A 9 0.81 10.40 4.92
N ASN A 10 0.45 11.01 3.77
CA ASN A 10 -0.93 11.02 3.28
C ASN A 10 -1.54 9.62 3.08
N ILE A 11 -0.79 8.66 2.57
CA ILE A 11 -1.28 7.28 2.37
C ILE A 11 -1.12 6.46 3.65
N GLY A 12 0.10 6.39 4.21
CA GLY A 12 0.36 5.55 5.39
C GLY A 12 -0.44 5.96 6.61
N GLY A 13 -0.65 7.27 6.81
CA GLY A 13 -1.52 7.77 7.88
C GLY A 13 -2.98 7.32 7.71
N GLN A 14 -3.53 7.30 6.49
CA GLN A 14 -4.88 6.80 6.24
C GLN A 14 -4.98 5.29 6.41
N VAL A 15 -4.01 4.54 5.89
CA VAL A 15 -3.94 3.08 6.10
C VAL A 15 -3.93 2.76 7.59
N ALA A 16 -3.10 3.46 8.38
CA ALA A 16 -3.04 3.28 9.84
C ALA A 16 -4.40 3.55 10.51
N ARG A 17 -5.06 4.68 10.18
CA ARG A 17 -6.39 5.04 10.73
C ARG A 17 -7.43 3.97 10.43
N HIS A 18 -7.48 3.50 9.20
CA HIS A 18 -8.46 2.51 8.79
C HIS A 18 -8.21 1.13 9.41
N LEU A 19 -6.95 0.69 9.49
CA LEU A 19 -6.60 -0.58 10.13
C LEU A 19 -6.93 -0.55 11.63
N VAL A 20 -6.54 0.51 12.34
CA VAL A 20 -6.86 0.67 13.77
C VAL A 20 -8.37 0.74 14.00
N ALA A 21 -9.09 1.49 13.17
CA ALA A 21 -10.56 1.56 13.25
C ALA A 21 -11.23 0.19 13.00
N GLY A 22 -10.60 -0.68 12.21
CA GLY A 22 -11.02 -2.07 11.98
C GLY A 22 -10.55 -3.05 13.05
N GLY A 23 -9.79 -2.61 14.06
CA GLY A 23 -9.31 -3.43 15.17
C GLY A 23 -7.93 -4.09 14.94
N GLU A 24 -7.21 -3.74 13.88
CA GLU A 24 -5.86 -4.24 13.62
C GLU A 24 -4.82 -3.43 14.41
N PRO A 25 -3.97 -4.07 15.23
CA PRO A 25 -2.87 -3.38 15.87
C PRO A 25 -1.76 -3.03 14.87
N VAL A 26 -1.19 -1.83 15.00
CA VAL A 26 -0.14 -1.33 14.10
C VAL A 26 1.05 -0.76 14.87
N VAL A 27 2.24 -0.93 14.28
CA VAL A 27 3.47 -0.23 14.70
C VAL A 27 3.82 0.80 13.64
N LEU A 28 3.87 2.06 14.01
CA LEU A 28 4.15 3.18 13.12
C LEU A 28 5.61 3.57 13.18
N ALA A 29 6.20 3.81 12.03
CA ALA A 29 7.55 4.35 11.95
C ALA A 29 7.65 5.43 10.87
N ALA A 30 8.45 6.44 11.10
CA ALA A 30 8.72 7.51 10.16
C ALA A 30 10.17 8.00 10.31
N ARG A 31 10.70 8.71 9.30
CA ARG A 31 12.02 9.34 9.37
C ARG A 31 12.11 10.33 10.53
N ASP A 32 11.05 11.09 10.76
CA ASP A 32 10.88 11.89 11.98
C ASP A 32 9.96 11.11 12.93
N GLU A 33 10.55 10.55 13.98
CA GLU A 33 9.85 9.72 14.97
C GLU A 33 8.72 10.46 15.68
N SER A 34 8.78 11.79 15.75
CA SER A 34 7.74 12.61 16.38
C SER A 34 6.40 12.49 15.63
N HIS A 35 6.44 12.37 14.31
CA HIS A 35 5.23 12.18 13.48
C HIS A 35 4.58 10.81 13.72
N ALA A 36 5.38 9.75 13.84
CA ALA A 36 4.87 8.41 14.15
C ALA A 36 4.28 8.37 15.57
N THR A 37 4.96 8.98 16.54
CA THR A 37 4.50 9.08 17.94
C THR A 37 3.21 9.87 18.05
N ALA A 38 3.11 11.01 17.37
CA ALA A 38 1.89 11.85 17.38
C ALA A 38 0.70 11.07 16.82
N LEU A 39 0.88 10.38 15.69
CA LEU A 39 -0.18 9.57 15.08
C LEU A 39 -0.56 8.36 15.97
N ALA A 40 0.42 7.68 16.57
CA ALA A 40 0.15 6.56 17.49
C ALA A 40 -0.70 7.03 18.68
N ASN A 41 -0.36 8.15 19.28
CA ASN A 41 -1.12 8.74 20.39
C ASN A 41 -2.56 9.12 19.98
N GLU A 42 -2.74 9.63 18.76
CA GLU A 42 -4.06 9.95 18.22
C GLU A 42 -4.91 8.69 18.02
N LEU A 43 -4.32 7.60 17.54
CA LEU A 43 -5.00 6.36 17.21
C LEU A 43 -5.31 5.50 18.46
N GLY A 44 -4.63 5.74 19.57
CA GLY A 44 -4.88 5.06 20.84
C GLY A 44 -4.22 3.68 20.97
N PRO A 45 -4.76 2.78 21.80
CA PRO A 45 -4.03 1.62 22.33
C PRO A 45 -3.69 0.54 21.29
N LEU A 46 -4.28 0.57 20.12
CA LEU A 46 -3.95 -0.34 19.01
C LEU A 46 -2.80 0.17 18.13
N ALA A 47 -2.29 1.36 18.38
CA ALA A 47 -1.16 1.92 17.67
C ALA A 47 0.01 2.18 18.62
N SER A 48 1.20 1.84 18.16
CA SER A 48 2.47 2.19 18.83
C SER A 48 3.42 2.82 17.82
N ALA A 49 4.44 3.51 18.31
CA ALA A 49 5.51 4.04 17.47
C ALA A 49 6.85 3.42 17.85
N ALA A 50 7.68 3.15 16.85
CA ALA A 50 9.03 2.63 17.05
C ALA A 50 9.98 3.19 15.96
N PRO A 51 11.31 3.19 16.20
CA PRO A 51 12.28 3.39 15.15
C PRO A 51 12.08 2.41 13.99
N VAL A 52 12.36 2.85 12.75
CA VAL A 52 12.09 2.07 11.53
C VAL A 52 12.59 0.62 11.63
N ARG A 53 13.85 0.44 12.01
CA ARG A 53 14.48 -0.88 12.09
C ARG A 53 13.80 -1.79 13.12
N GLN A 54 13.38 -1.22 14.26
CA GLN A 54 12.66 -1.97 15.29
C GLN A 54 11.24 -2.34 14.79
N ALA A 55 10.51 -1.41 14.19
CA ALA A 55 9.19 -1.67 13.64
C ALA A 55 9.22 -2.80 12.61
N ILE A 56 10.22 -2.78 11.70
CA ILE A 56 10.41 -3.86 10.72
C ILE A 56 10.74 -5.18 11.43
N ALA A 57 11.64 -5.19 12.43
CA ALA A 57 12.04 -6.41 13.12
C ALA A 57 10.86 -7.12 13.80
N GLU A 58 9.96 -6.35 14.43
CA GLU A 58 8.82 -6.86 15.20
C GLU A 58 7.60 -7.26 14.34
N ALA A 59 7.56 -6.84 13.07
CA ALA A 59 6.41 -7.04 12.20
C ALA A 59 6.46 -8.35 11.42
N GLU A 60 5.28 -8.90 11.11
CA GLU A 60 5.06 -9.97 10.14
C GLU A 60 4.69 -9.39 8.76
N VAL A 61 4.06 -8.22 8.75
CA VAL A 61 3.72 -7.45 7.54
C VAL A 61 4.35 -6.07 7.62
N VAL A 62 5.03 -5.65 6.55
CA VAL A 62 5.67 -4.33 6.45
C VAL A 62 5.05 -3.56 5.29
N VAL A 63 4.33 -2.48 5.60
CA VAL A 63 3.77 -1.57 4.62
C VAL A 63 4.75 -0.41 4.37
N LEU A 64 5.33 -0.33 3.18
CA LEU A 64 6.29 0.70 2.79
C LEU A 64 5.57 1.95 2.22
N ALA A 65 4.87 2.69 3.08
CA ALA A 65 4.04 3.84 2.70
C ALA A 65 4.87 5.13 2.51
N VAL A 66 5.92 5.04 1.71
CA VAL A 66 6.85 6.12 1.37
C VAL A 66 7.04 6.22 -0.14
N TRP A 67 7.76 7.24 -0.62
CA TRP A 67 8.11 7.37 -2.03
C TRP A 67 8.99 6.19 -2.49
N LEU A 68 8.88 5.81 -3.77
CA LEU A 68 9.59 4.67 -4.35
C LEU A 68 11.10 4.69 -4.04
N ASP A 69 11.78 5.82 -4.20
CA ASP A 69 13.22 5.92 -3.91
C ASP A 69 13.54 5.71 -2.43
N THR A 70 12.66 6.16 -1.54
CA THR A 70 12.80 5.89 -0.10
C THR A 70 12.55 4.40 0.21
N SER A 71 11.57 3.76 -0.44
CA SER A 71 11.35 2.32 -0.31
C SER A 71 12.59 1.52 -0.74
N LYS A 72 13.22 1.88 -1.85
CA LYS A 72 14.47 1.26 -2.32
C LYS A 72 15.58 1.36 -1.27
N GLN A 73 15.77 2.54 -0.69
CA GLN A 73 16.77 2.76 0.37
C GLN A 73 16.48 1.91 1.61
N LEU A 74 15.23 1.93 2.09
CA LEU A 74 14.81 1.15 3.26
C LEU A 74 15.02 -0.35 3.07
N ILE A 75 14.74 -0.88 1.89
CA ILE A 75 14.94 -2.30 1.57
C ILE A 75 16.43 -2.64 1.59
N VAL A 76 17.29 -1.81 0.99
CA VAL A 76 18.74 -2.02 1.00
C VAL A 76 19.31 -1.95 2.43
N GLU A 77 18.85 -0.99 3.23
CA GLU A 77 19.35 -0.78 4.59
C GLU A 77 18.87 -1.83 5.60
N ASN A 78 17.72 -2.46 5.35
CA ASN A 78 17.06 -3.38 6.28
C ASN A 78 16.80 -4.77 5.68
N GLY A 79 17.44 -5.14 4.59
CA GLY A 79 17.20 -6.39 3.89
C GLY A 79 17.34 -7.64 4.79
N ASP A 80 18.25 -7.59 5.75
CA ASP A 80 18.45 -8.64 6.77
C ASP A 80 17.22 -8.89 7.68
N LEU A 81 16.33 -7.91 7.81
CA LEU A 81 15.11 -7.99 8.62
C LEU A 81 13.85 -8.33 7.81
N LEU A 82 13.92 -8.31 6.48
CA LEU A 82 12.76 -8.48 5.62
C LEU A 82 12.44 -9.95 5.28
N HIS A 83 13.34 -10.88 5.61
CA HIS A 83 13.15 -12.31 5.38
C HIS A 83 11.83 -12.82 5.99
N HIS A 84 11.09 -13.62 5.22
CA HIS A 84 9.82 -14.25 5.60
C HIS A 84 8.69 -13.28 5.99
N LYS A 85 8.82 -12.00 5.67
CA LYS A 85 7.79 -10.99 5.92
C LYS A 85 7.01 -10.67 4.65
N VAL A 86 5.71 -10.44 4.78
CA VAL A 86 4.90 -9.91 3.69
C VAL A 86 5.20 -8.42 3.52
N ILE A 87 5.67 -8.03 2.36
CA ILE A 87 5.96 -6.64 2.03
C ILE A 87 4.79 -6.07 1.22
N VAL A 88 4.23 -4.97 1.69
CA VAL A 88 3.13 -4.27 1.01
C VAL A 88 3.65 -2.95 0.48
N ASP A 89 3.49 -2.73 -0.82
CA ASP A 89 3.93 -1.52 -1.51
C ASP A 89 2.74 -0.69 -2.03
N PRO A 90 2.41 0.43 -1.39
CA PRO A 90 1.44 1.40 -1.90
C PRO A 90 2.07 2.46 -2.81
N SER A 91 3.37 2.44 -3.06
CA SER A 91 4.03 3.50 -3.83
C SER A 91 3.58 3.54 -5.29
N ASN A 92 3.72 4.69 -5.91
CA ASN A 92 3.57 4.87 -7.34
C ASN A 92 4.90 5.42 -7.91
N PRO A 93 5.26 5.09 -9.15
CA PRO A 93 6.50 5.59 -9.77
C PRO A 93 6.34 7.04 -10.22
N ILE A 94 6.11 7.95 -9.30
CA ILE A 94 5.87 9.38 -9.55
C ILE A 94 6.68 10.26 -8.61
N GLN A 95 6.89 11.49 -9.05
CA GLN A 95 7.44 12.57 -8.27
C GLN A 95 6.63 13.85 -8.49
N LEU A 96 6.76 14.84 -7.59
CA LEU A 96 6.16 16.16 -7.77
C LEU A 96 6.86 16.87 -8.94
N ASP A 97 6.07 17.46 -9.84
CA ASP A 97 6.56 18.13 -11.05
C ASP A 97 6.93 19.62 -10.84
N GLY A 98 6.82 20.11 -9.60
CA GLY A 98 7.05 21.51 -9.23
C GLY A 98 5.95 22.48 -9.69
N LYS A 99 4.91 22.01 -10.40
CA LYS A 99 3.77 22.80 -10.89
C LYS A 99 2.46 22.41 -10.21
N GLY A 100 2.54 21.57 -9.16
CA GLY A 100 1.37 21.08 -8.42
C GLY A 100 0.79 19.77 -8.97
N GLY A 101 1.44 19.14 -9.94
CA GLY A 101 1.13 17.83 -10.50
C GLY A 101 2.21 16.80 -10.19
N PHE A 102 2.11 15.67 -10.89
CA PHE A 102 3.05 14.56 -10.79
C PHE A 102 3.62 14.22 -12.16
N SER A 103 4.88 13.79 -12.19
CA SER A 103 5.51 13.18 -13.36
C SER A 103 5.94 11.76 -13.02
N ARG A 104 5.86 10.85 -14.01
CA ARG A 104 6.32 9.47 -13.87
C ARG A 104 7.85 9.43 -13.79
N THR A 105 8.38 8.53 -12.94
CA THR A 105 9.83 8.40 -12.69
C THR A 105 10.44 7.14 -13.29
N LEU A 106 9.62 6.23 -13.81
CA LEU A 106 10.04 4.99 -14.46
C LEU A 106 9.54 4.96 -15.91
N PRO A 107 10.18 4.18 -16.80
CA PRO A 107 9.64 3.84 -18.11
C PRO A 107 8.23 3.23 -18.02
N ASP A 108 7.42 3.35 -19.06
CA ASP A 108 6.01 2.91 -19.04
C ASP A 108 5.87 1.39 -18.80
N GLU A 109 6.83 0.61 -19.27
CA GLU A 109 6.85 -0.86 -19.14
C GLU A 109 7.33 -1.33 -17.76
N GLN A 110 7.83 -0.43 -16.90
CA GLN A 110 8.39 -0.77 -15.61
C GLN A 110 7.47 -0.29 -14.47
N SER A 111 7.06 -1.20 -13.60
CA SER A 111 6.30 -0.87 -12.40
C SER A 111 7.20 -0.59 -11.20
N ALA A 112 6.71 0.20 -10.23
CA ALA A 112 7.36 0.31 -8.91
C ALA A 112 7.47 -1.07 -8.24
N ALA A 113 6.43 -1.91 -8.39
CA ALA A 113 6.45 -3.27 -7.85
C ALA A 113 7.59 -4.11 -8.43
N SER A 114 7.87 -4.05 -9.75
CA SER A 114 8.98 -4.79 -10.37
C SER A 114 10.34 -4.33 -9.84
N VAL A 115 10.50 -3.02 -9.60
CA VAL A 115 11.74 -2.45 -9.02
C VAL A 115 11.93 -2.94 -7.58
N ILE A 116 10.87 -2.89 -6.77
CA ILE A 116 10.91 -3.32 -5.37
C ILE A 116 11.16 -4.82 -5.28
N ALA A 117 10.47 -5.65 -6.07
CA ALA A 117 10.65 -7.10 -6.10
C ALA A 117 12.10 -7.50 -6.38
N GLY A 118 12.78 -6.77 -7.28
CA GLY A 118 14.19 -7.02 -7.59
C GLY A 118 15.18 -6.69 -6.46
N LEU A 119 14.75 -6.00 -5.41
CA LEU A 119 15.58 -5.63 -4.26
C LEU A 119 15.29 -6.47 -3.01
N LEU A 120 14.13 -7.13 -2.95
CA LEU A 120 13.70 -7.91 -1.79
C LEU A 120 14.44 -9.25 -1.70
N PRO A 121 14.63 -9.79 -0.48
CA PRO A 121 14.98 -11.19 -0.31
C PRO A 121 13.97 -12.11 -1.03
N ALA A 122 14.44 -13.22 -1.58
CA ALA A 122 13.62 -14.14 -2.37
C ALA A 122 12.46 -14.79 -1.58
N ASP A 123 12.55 -14.79 -0.26
CA ASP A 123 11.56 -15.33 0.68
C ASP A 123 10.68 -14.23 1.32
N ALA A 124 10.77 -12.99 0.83
CA ALA A 124 9.93 -11.87 1.23
C ALA A 124 8.88 -11.58 0.13
N PRO A 125 7.68 -12.19 0.20
CA PRO A 125 6.66 -11.96 -0.81
C PRO A 125 6.19 -10.50 -0.85
N LEU A 126 6.06 -9.97 -2.06
CA LEU A 126 5.58 -8.62 -2.33
C LEU A 126 4.11 -8.63 -2.71
N VAL A 127 3.36 -7.69 -2.16
CA VAL A 127 2.01 -7.36 -2.59
C VAL A 127 1.93 -5.88 -2.93
N LYS A 128 1.60 -5.55 -4.15
CA LYS A 128 1.24 -4.20 -4.58
C LYS A 128 -0.18 -3.91 -4.13
N ALA A 129 -0.39 -2.99 -3.18
CA ALA A 129 -1.72 -2.67 -2.65
C ALA A 129 -1.78 -1.29 -1.97
N PHE A 130 -2.98 -0.78 -1.68
CA PHE A 130 -3.26 0.51 -1.03
C PHE A 130 -2.83 1.76 -1.81
N GLY A 131 -2.35 1.62 -3.04
CA GLY A 131 -1.87 2.72 -3.87
C GLY A 131 -2.80 3.11 -5.02
N THR A 132 -3.97 2.47 -5.18
CA THR A 132 -4.87 2.67 -6.32
C THR A 132 -5.83 3.85 -6.18
N LEU A 133 -6.03 4.34 -4.97
CA LEU A 133 -6.82 5.54 -4.67
C LEU A 133 -5.90 6.69 -4.25
N GLY A 134 -6.27 7.90 -4.65
CA GLY A 134 -5.67 9.11 -4.10
C GLY A 134 -5.96 9.24 -2.60
N ALA A 135 -5.14 9.99 -1.89
CA ALA A 135 -5.21 10.08 -0.42
C ALA A 135 -6.59 10.55 0.10
N GLU A 136 -7.25 11.48 -0.60
CA GLU A 136 -8.58 11.97 -0.24
C GLU A 136 -9.65 10.89 -0.42
N ALA A 137 -9.62 10.17 -1.55
CA ALA A 137 -10.54 9.07 -1.82
C ALA A 137 -10.30 7.90 -0.85
N LEU A 138 -9.04 7.56 -0.56
CA LEU A 138 -8.69 6.56 0.44
C LEU A 138 -9.26 6.95 1.82
N ALA A 139 -9.12 8.22 2.23
CA ALA A 139 -9.62 8.71 3.51
C ALA A 139 -11.15 8.64 3.62
N SER A 140 -11.87 9.01 2.56
CA SER A 140 -13.33 9.19 2.59
C SER A 140 -14.14 7.97 2.19
N SER A 141 -13.54 6.95 1.56
CA SER A 141 -14.29 5.84 0.96
C SER A 141 -14.32 4.57 1.82
N ALA A 142 -13.60 4.53 2.93
CA ALA A 142 -13.66 3.39 3.84
C ALA A 142 -15.07 3.19 4.40
N ASN A 143 -15.52 1.95 4.46
CA ASN A 143 -16.86 1.56 4.94
C ASN A 143 -18.02 2.23 4.18
N ARG A 144 -17.81 2.68 2.93
CA ARG A 144 -18.85 3.25 2.06
C ARG A 144 -20.08 2.33 1.98
N ARG A 145 -21.27 2.93 1.93
CA ARG A 145 -22.55 2.22 1.81
C ARG A 145 -23.32 2.74 0.58
N PRO A 146 -24.22 1.95 -0.04
CA PRO A 146 -24.58 0.55 0.28
C PRO A 146 -23.50 -0.47 -0.16
N ARG A 147 -22.58 -0.10 -1.05
CA ARG A 147 -21.50 -0.93 -1.56
C ARG A 147 -20.15 -0.37 -1.13
N ARG A 148 -19.26 -1.24 -0.67
CA ARG A 148 -17.89 -0.84 -0.31
C ARG A 148 -17.10 -0.38 -1.53
N ALA A 149 -16.15 0.50 -1.30
CA ALA A 149 -15.14 0.83 -2.29
C ALA A 149 -14.13 -0.30 -2.41
N VAL A 150 -13.54 -0.45 -3.60
CA VAL A 150 -12.50 -1.45 -3.87
C VAL A 150 -11.12 -0.86 -3.71
N LEU A 151 -10.20 -1.65 -3.16
CA LEU A 151 -8.75 -1.51 -3.36
C LEU A 151 -8.27 -2.70 -4.19
N PHE A 152 -7.66 -2.41 -5.33
CA PHE A 152 -7.00 -3.43 -6.13
C PHE A 152 -5.66 -3.81 -5.53
N TYR A 153 -5.26 -5.07 -5.72
CA TYR A 153 -3.93 -5.56 -5.36
C TYR A 153 -3.38 -6.52 -6.41
N ALA A 154 -2.06 -6.68 -6.45
CA ALA A 154 -1.36 -7.61 -7.33
C ALA A 154 -0.25 -8.32 -6.57
N THR A 155 -0.15 -9.64 -6.74
CA THR A 155 0.90 -10.48 -6.16
C THR A 155 0.91 -11.86 -6.81
N ASP A 156 2.08 -12.50 -6.80
CA ASP A 156 2.27 -13.89 -7.27
C ASP A 156 2.19 -14.90 -6.10
N ASP A 157 2.13 -14.43 -4.84
CA ASP A 157 2.08 -15.27 -3.63
C ASP A 157 0.67 -15.32 -3.04
N GLU A 158 0.05 -16.51 -3.02
CA GLU A 158 -1.33 -16.68 -2.55
C GLU A 158 -1.47 -16.53 -1.01
N ALA A 159 -0.45 -16.85 -0.22
CA ALA A 159 -0.48 -16.67 1.22
C ALA A 159 -0.39 -15.18 1.58
N ALA A 160 0.45 -14.44 0.87
CA ALA A 160 0.54 -12.98 0.99
C ALA A 160 -0.74 -12.29 0.48
N ALA A 161 -1.38 -12.81 -0.60
CA ALA A 161 -2.68 -12.35 -1.07
C ALA A 161 -3.73 -12.42 0.04
N ALA A 162 -3.91 -13.59 0.66
CA ALA A 162 -4.88 -13.78 1.75
C ALA A 162 -4.62 -12.83 2.94
N THR A 163 -3.35 -12.57 3.25
CA THR A 163 -2.95 -11.63 4.30
C THR A 163 -3.39 -10.21 3.96
N VAL A 164 -3.14 -9.75 2.73
CA VAL A 164 -3.45 -8.38 2.32
C VAL A 164 -4.94 -8.19 2.06
N GLU A 165 -5.66 -9.19 1.55
CA GLU A 165 -7.13 -9.16 1.45
C GLU A 165 -7.78 -8.95 2.82
N ARG A 166 -7.28 -9.62 3.86
CA ARG A 166 -7.72 -9.41 5.23
C ARG A 166 -7.46 -7.97 5.69
N LEU A 167 -6.27 -7.43 5.43
CA LEU A 167 -5.95 -6.04 5.80
C LEU A 167 -6.82 -5.03 5.05
N ILE A 168 -7.05 -5.21 3.74
CA ILE A 168 -7.94 -4.37 2.94
C ILE A 168 -9.37 -4.41 3.49
N THR A 169 -9.86 -5.61 3.82
CA THR A 169 -11.21 -5.80 4.40
C THR A 169 -11.31 -5.15 5.78
N THR A 170 -10.29 -5.30 6.61
CA THR A 170 -10.19 -4.66 7.94
C THR A 170 -10.16 -3.14 7.81
N ALA A 171 -9.49 -2.61 6.79
CA ALA A 171 -9.47 -1.18 6.49
C ALA A 171 -10.81 -0.63 5.94
N GLY A 172 -11.83 -1.48 5.74
CA GLY A 172 -13.16 -1.06 5.33
C GLY A 172 -13.41 -1.04 3.82
N PHE A 173 -12.58 -1.73 3.05
CA PHE A 173 -12.69 -1.84 1.59
C PHE A 173 -12.95 -3.29 1.17
N ASP A 174 -13.39 -3.48 -0.07
CA ASP A 174 -13.39 -4.78 -0.73
C ASP A 174 -12.08 -4.95 -1.49
N ALA A 175 -11.48 -6.16 -1.43
CA ALA A 175 -10.25 -6.48 -2.14
C ALA A 175 -10.55 -7.11 -3.49
N VAL A 176 -9.89 -6.66 -4.55
CA VAL A 176 -9.98 -7.28 -5.88
C VAL A 176 -8.57 -7.48 -6.44
N LYS A 177 -8.23 -8.75 -6.73
CA LYS A 177 -6.94 -9.10 -7.34
C LYS A 177 -6.92 -8.63 -8.80
N ALA A 178 -5.96 -7.80 -9.16
CA ALA A 178 -5.75 -7.34 -10.52
C ALA A 178 -4.94 -8.33 -11.37
N GLY A 179 -4.17 -9.18 -10.73
CA GLY A 179 -3.28 -10.16 -11.33
C GLY A 179 -2.03 -10.43 -10.52
N GLY A 180 -0.96 -10.89 -11.16
CA GLY A 180 0.38 -11.04 -10.60
C GLY A 180 1.15 -9.71 -10.53
N LEU A 181 2.42 -9.76 -10.09
CA LEU A 181 3.28 -8.58 -10.05
C LEU A 181 3.58 -8.03 -11.45
N SER A 182 3.47 -8.85 -12.50
CA SER A 182 3.55 -8.41 -13.91
C SER A 182 2.43 -7.45 -14.28
N ASP A 183 1.28 -7.51 -13.60
CA ASP A 183 0.11 -6.67 -13.83
C ASP A 183 0.10 -5.40 -12.96
N ALA A 184 1.14 -5.17 -12.18
CA ALA A 184 1.19 -4.05 -11.23
C ALA A 184 1.06 -2.67 -11.90
N THR A 185 1.51 -2.50 -13.15
CA THR A 185 1.33 -1.26 -13.92
C THR A 185 -0.14 -0.87 -14.06
N ARG A 186 -1.07 -1.84 -14.10
CA ARG A 186 -2.51 -1.60 -14.20
C ARG A 186 -3.08 -0.86 -12.99
N ILE A 187 -2.50 -1.09 -11.81
CA ILE A 187 -2.95 -0.53 -10.52
C ILE A 187 -2.07 0.61 -10.01
N GLU A 188 -1.05 1.01 -10.77
CA GLU A 188 -0.24 2.21 -10.53
C GLU A 188 -0.83 3.43 -11.23
N VAL A 189 -0.38 4.64 -10.86
CA VAL A 189 -0.85 5.90 -11.48
C VAL A 189 -0.76 5.83 -13.00
N ALA A 190 -1.82 6.26 -13.67
CA ALA A 190 -2.10 6.18 -15.09
C ALA A 190 -2.51 4.77 -15.59
N GLY A 191 -2.43 3.71 -14.78
CA GLY A 191 -2.93 2.38 -15.13
C GLY A 191 -4.45 2.33 -15.26
N ASP A 192 -4.94 1.33 -15.98
CA ASP A 192 -6.37 1.19 -16.30
C ASP A 192 -7.26 0.95 -15.07
N LEU A 193 -6.71 0.38 -14.00
CA LEU A 193 -7.38 0.13 -12.72
C LEU A 193 -7.08 1.17 -11.63
N HIS A 194 -6.32 2.22 -11.95
CA HIS A 194 -6.01 3.29 -10.99
C HIS A 194 -7.04 4.43 -11.08
N GLN A 195 -7.36 5.06 -9.93
CA GLN A 195 -8.30 6.18 -9.86
C GLN A 195 -7.95 7.30 -10.84
N TYR A 196 -6.68 7.70 -10.92
CA TYR A 196 -6.17 8.74 -11.84
C TYR A 196 -5.64 8.16 -13.17
N GLY A 197 -6.22 7.07 -13.61
CA GLY A 197 -5.99 6.41 -14.88
C GLY A 197 -7.32 6.01 -15.51
N GLY A 198 -7.47 4.74 -15.86
CA GLY A 198 -8.70 4.25 -16.52
C GLY A 198 -9.97 4.36 -15.69
N MET A 199 -9.89 4.52 -14.36
CA MET A 199 -11.06 4.77 -13.52
C MET A 199 -11.57 6.21 -13.58
N ASN A 200 -10.88 7.14 -14.29
CA ASN A 200 -11.33 8.51 -14.56
C ASN A 200 -11.79 9.28 -13.31
N GLY A 201 -11.08 9.15 -12.19
CA GLY A 201 -11.40 9.79 -10.92
C GLY A 201 -12.42 9.04 -10.06
N ASN A 202 -13.05 7.99 -10.58
CA ASN A 202 -14.09 7.26 -9.86
C ASN A 202 -13.51 6.29 -8.82
N VAL A 203 -14.33 6.06 -7.78
CA VAL A 203 -14.14 5.02 -6.78
C VAL A 203 -15.18 3.93 -7.03
N VAL A 204 -14.72 2.78 -7.49
CA VAL A 204 -15.57 1.66 -7.95
C VAL A 204 -15.96 0.72 -6.83
N ASP A 205 -17.03 -0.04 -7.01
CA ASP A 205 -17.42 -1.17 -6.17
C ASP A 205 -16.89 -2.52 -6.74
N ALA A 206 -17.15 -3.62 -6.03
CA ALA A 206 -16.61 -4.92 -6.39
C ALA A 206 -17.14 -5.47 -7.74
N ASP A 207 -18.38 -5.13 -8.12
CA ASP A 207 -18.94 -5.58 -9.40
C ASP A 207 -18.31 -4.82 -10.57
N GLU A 208 -18.20 -3.50 -10.44
CA GLU A 208 -17.52 -2.63 -11.42
C GLU A 208 -16.03 -3.02 -11.55
N ALA A 209 -15.35 -3.27 -10.41
CA ALA A 209 -13.96 -3.66 -10.39
C ALA A 209 -13.69 -4.98 -11.11
N ARG A 210 -14.53 -6.02 -10.89
CA ARG A 210 -14.38 -7.32 -11.58
C ARG A 210 -14.57 -7.20 -13.09
N VAL A 211 -15.52 -6.38 -13.52
CA VAL A 211 -15.70 -6.08 -14.94
C VAL A 211 -14.46 -5.40 -15.52
N ALA A 212 -13.91 -4.39 -14.82
CA ALA A 212 -12.73 -3.68 -15.28
C ALA A 212 -11.49 -4.59 -15.38
N VAL A 213 -11.29 -5.49 -14.41
CA VAL A 213 -10.19 -6.48 -14.47
C VAL A 213 -10.33 -7.38 -15.68
N ALA A 214 -11.55 -7.86 -15.99
CA ALA A 214 -11.80 -8.79 -17.08
C ALA A 214 -11.71 -8.17 -18.49
N LEU A 215 -11.96 -6.87 -18.64
CA LEU A 215 -11.94 -6.19 -19.94
C LEU A 215 -10.52 -5.95 -20.50
N ALA A 216 -9.49 -6.04 -19.67
CA ALA A 216 -8.10 -5.77 -20.06
C ALA A 216 -7.19 -7.03 -19.98
N ALA A 217 -7.80 -8.23 -19.84
CA ALA A 217 -7.11 -9.52 -19.81
C ALA A 217 -6.91 -10.12 -21.22
#